data_4f14554acfa38589efb428512bd0f0bd
#
_entry.id   4f14554acfa38589efb428512bd0f0bd
#
_cell.length_a   1.000
_cell.length_b   1.000
_cell.length_c   1.000
_cell.angle_alpha   90.00
_cell.angle_beta   90.00
_cell.angle_gamma   90.00
#
_symmetry.space_group_name_H-M   'P 1'
#
loop_
_entity.id
_entity.type
_entity.pdbx_description
1 polymer ?
#
loop_
_entity_poly.entity_id
_entity_poly.type
_entity_poly.pdbx_seq_one_letter_code
_entity_poly.pdbx_strand_id
1 'polypeptide(L)'
;MCIHRIPDNLSVIYGRSHCPACKKQIKWYDNIPLLSFIILKAQCRDCSAQINSKYFMIELITALSFVFIFYLFGITSTSLLFFILCIGFVIIFFIDLKHFIIPNEITYPLILIGFFKSFDPNLNTFLFPNFINSLIGGLFGYIIIWLIILIYKKLRNKEGMGLGDAKLLSVIGFWFGWISIPFVIFFFIYCCLDQCDTRFNKK
;
A
#
# COMPACT_ATOMS: atom_id res chain seq x y z
N MET A 1 -1.83 -3.79 -12.94
CA MET A 1 -1.22 -5.10 -13.18
C MET A 1 -0.84 -5.82 -11.89
N CYS A 2 0.00 -5.26 -11.02
CA CYS A 2 0.44 -5.88 -9.76
C CYS A 2 -0.73 -6.37 -8.88
N ILE A 3 -1.77 -5.57 -8.74
CA ILE A 3 -2.95 -5.82 -7.90
C ILE A 3 -3.69 -7.14 -8.25
N HIS A 4 -3.61 -7.59 -9.51
CA HIS A 4 -4.23 -8.86 -9.92
C HIS A 4 -3.25 -10.02 -9.91
N ARG A 5 -1.97 -9.77 -10.18
CA ARG A 5 -0.98 -10.84 -10.33
C ARG A 5 -0.43 -11.34 -9.00
N ILE A 6 -0.26 -10.42 -8.04
CA ILE A 6 0.33 -10.77 -6.73
C ILE A 6 -0.56 -11.75 -5.96
N PRO A 7 -1.89 -11.55 -5.81
CA PRO A 7 -2.74 -12.51 -5.10
C PRO A 7 -2.82 -13.87 -5.78
N ASP A 8 -2.67 -13.91 -7.11
CA ASP A 8 -2.74 -15.17 -7.90
C ASP A 8 -1.36 -15.85 -8.05
N ASN A 9 -0.33 -15.39 -7.34
CA ASN A 9 1.06 -15.87 -7.42
C ASN A 9 1.64 -15.84 -8.84
N LEU A 10 1.15 -14.93 -9.69
CA LEU A 10 1.64 -14.76 -11.03
C LEU A 10 2.82 -13.79 -11.07
N SER A 11 3.82 -14.08 -11.90
CA SER A 11 4.98 -13.21 -12.06
C SER A 11 4.56 -11.79 -12.48
N VAL A 12 5.04 -10.79 -11.72
CA VAL A 12 4.82 -9.37 -12.01
C VAL A 12 5.78 -8.89 -13.10
N ILE A 13 6.97 -9.51 -13.18
CA ILE A 13 8.06 -9.08 -14.06
C ILE A 13 7.90 -9.68 -15.45
N TYR A 14 7.51 -10.95 -15.53
CA TYR A 14 7.37 -11.66 -16.80
C TYR A 14 5.91 -11.72 -17.25
N GLY A 15 5.68 -11.25 -18.49
CA GLY A 15 4.39 -11.33 -19.18
C GLY A 15 3.78 -9.96 -19.49
N ARG A 16 3.33 -9.81 -20.73
CA ARG A 16 2.63 -8.61 -21.21
C ARG A 16 1.20 -8.55 -20.69
N SER A 17 0.63 -7.34 -20.66
CA SER A 17 -0.77 -7.12 -20.35
C SER A 17 -1.68 -7.73 -21.41
N HIS A 18 -2.73 -8.43 -20.99
CA HIS A 18 -3.73 -9.01 -21.87
C HIS A 18 -5.12 -8.47 -21.51
N CYS A 19 -5.98 -8.34 -22.48
CA CYS A 19 -7.39 -8.09 -22.22
C CYS A 19 -8.01 -9.33 -21.55
N PRO A 20 -8.76 -9.20 -20.44
CA PRO A 20 -9.39 -10.35 -19.78
C PRO A 20 -10.47 -11.02 -20.64
N ALA A 21 -11.12 -10.28 -21.55
CA ALA A 21 -12.19 -10.79 -22.40
C ALA A 21 -11.67 -11.50 -23.65
N CYS A 22 -10.80 -10.84 -24.45
CA CYS A 22 -10.34 -11.42 -25.72
C CYS A 22 -8.94 -12.06 -25.64
N LYS A 23 -8.26 -11.99 -24.49
CA LYS A 23 -6.89 -12.52 -24.23
C LYS A 23 -5.80 -11.96 -25.15
N LYS A 24 -6.12 -11.00 -26.04
CA LYS A 24 -5.12 -10.34 -26.89
C LYS A 24 -4.19 -9.48 -26.04
N GLN A 25 -2.93 -9.39 -26.45
CA GLN A 25 -1.93 -8.54 -25.81
C GLN A 25 -2.27 -7.08 -26.02
N ILE A 26 -2.18 -6.28 -24.94
CA ILE A 26 -2.37 -4.84 -24.99
C ILE A 26 -1.09 -4.21 -25.57
N LYS A 27 -1.26 -3.32 -26.54
CA LYS A 27 -0.15 -2.59 -27.16
C LYS A 27 0.46 -1.62 -26.13
N TRP A 28 1.75 -1.33 -26.24
CA TRP A 28 2.47 -0.51 -25.27
C TRP A 28 1.86 0.89 -25.09
N TYR A 29 1.39 1.51 -26.16
CA TYR A 29 0.74 2.82 -26.12
C TYR A 29 -0.68 2.81 -25.53
N ASP A 30 -1.35 1.66 -25.56
CA ASP A 30 -2.64 1.47 -24.89
C ASP A 30 -2.46 1.16 -23.39
N ASN A 31 -1.23 1.11 -22.92
CA ASN A 31 -0.88 0.91 -21.50
C ASN A 31 -0.36 2.21 -20.84
N ILE A 32 -0.47 3.36 -21.53
CA ILE A 32 -0.12 4.66 -20.95
C ILE A 32 -1.19 5.03 -19.92
N PRO A 33 -0.80 5.23 -18.62
CA PRO A 33 -1.74 5.52 -17.57
C PRO A 33 -2.62 6.75 -17.88
N LEU A 34 -3.88 6.71 -17.48
CA LEU A 34 -4.91 7.73 -17.65
C LEU A 34 -5.25 8.05 -19.13
N LEU A 35 -4.23 8.27 -19.97
CA LEU A 35 -4.42 8.67 -21.37
C LEU A 35 -5.13 7.57 -22.18
N SER A 36 -4.70 6.33 -22.04
CA SER A 36 -5.29 5.20 -22.77
C SER A 36 -6.75 4.98 -22.38
N PHE A 37 -7.09 5.13 -21.10
CA PHE A 37 -8.47 5.02 -20.62
C PHE A 37 -9.39 6.07 -21.23
N ILE A 38 -8.93 7.33 -21.32
CA ILE A 38 -9.69 8.44 -21.91
C ILE A 38 -9.82 8.26 -23.43
N ILE A 39 -8.72 7.97 -24.14
CA ILE A 39 -8.71 7.84 -25.60
C ILE A 39 -9.57 6.65 -26.05
N LEU A 40 -9.49 5.52 -25.35
CA LEU A 40 -10.25 4.30 -25.63
C LEU A 40 -11.68 4.33 -25.06
N LYS A 41 -12.10 5.44 -24.41
CA LYS A 41 -13.43 5.58 -23.77
C LYS A 41 -13.76 4.42 -22.84
N ALA A 42 -12.78 4.00 -22.04
CA ALA A 42 -12.89 2.86 -21.12
C ALA A 42 -13.21 1.52 -21.78
N GLN A 43 -12.84 1.30 -23.03
CA GLN A 43 -13.10 0.07 -23.78
C GLN A 43 -11.82 -0.54 -24.35
N CYS A 44 -11.83 -1.85 -24.54
CA CYS A 44 -10.74 -2.53 -25.23
C CYS A 44 -10.76 -2.18 -26.73
N ARG A 45 -9.60 -1.90 -27.33
CA ARG A 45 -9.48 -1.56 -28.76
C ARG A 45 -9.96 -2.68 -29.70
N ASP A 46 -9.77 -3.94 -29.30
CA ASP A 46 -10.04 -5.09 -30.18
C ASP A 46 -11.45 -5.68 -30.00
N CYS A 47 -11.95 -5.75 -28.78
CA CYS A 47 -13.24 -6.41 -28.49
C CYS A 47 -14.29 -5.50 -27.86
N SER A 48 -13.99 -4.22 -27.70
CA SER A 48 -14.88 -3.20 -27.09
C SER A 48 -15.39 -3.56 -25.68
N ALA A 49 -14.81 -4.58 -25.01
CA ALA A 49 -15.15 -4.92 -23.64
C ALA A 49 -14.80 -3.73 -22.70
N GLN A 50 -15.68 -3.43 -21.77
CA GLN A 50 -15.50 -2.34 -20.82
C GLN A 50 -14.33 -2.61 -19.86
N ILE A 51 -13.48 -1.60 -19.69
CA ILE A 51 -12.37 -1.59 -18.72
C ILE A 51 -12.92 -1.08 -17.39
N ASN A 52 -12.65 -1.81 -16.32
CA ASN A 52 -13.14 -1.45 -14.99
C ASN A 52 -12.57 -0.10 -14.52
N SER A 53 -13.42 0.81 -14.10
CA SER A 53 -13.05 2.16 -13.63
C SER A 53 -12.09 2.15 -12.43
N LYS A 54 -11.97 1.03 -11.70
CA LYS A 54 -10.99 0.88 -10.61
C LYS A 54 -9.55 1.07 -11.08
N TYR A 55 -9.22 0.66 -12.33
CA TYR A 55 -7.88 0.89 -12.90
C TYR A 55 -7.58 2.37 -13.05
N PHE A 56 -8.53 3.12 -13.59
CA PHE A 56 -8.41 4.57 -13.72
C PHE A 56 -8.23 5.26 -12.37
N MET A 57 -9.00 4.85 -11.36
CA MET A 57 -8.88 5.40 -10.00
C MET A 57 -7.50 5.14 -9.38
N ILE A 58 -6.95 3.93 -9.55
CA ILE A 58 -5.62 3.60 -9.05
C ILE A 58 -4.56 4.47 -9.71
N GLU A 59 -4.62 4.60 -11.03
CA GLU A 59 -3.68 5.41 -11.80
C GLU A 59 -3.78 6.90 -11.44
N LEU A 60 -5.01 7.41 -11.25
CA LEU A 60 -5.25 8.79 -10.86
C LEU A 60 -4.70 9.08 -9.45
N ILE A 61 -5.00 8.23 -8.48
CA ILE A 61 -4.50 8.39 -7.10
C ILE A 61 -2.97 8.35 -7.09
N THR A 62 -2.37 7.42 -7.83
CA THR A 62 -0.91 7.31 -7.91
C THR A 62 -0.29 8.55 -8.55
N ALA A 63 -0.88 9.04 -9.66
CA ALA A 63 -0.39 10.24 -10.34
C ALA A 63 -0.51 11.49 -9.46
N LEU A 64 -1.64 11.68 -8.80
CA LEU A 64 -1.85 12.82 -7.88
C LEU A 64 -0.88 12.76 -6.70
N SER A 65 -0.66 11.57 -6.14
CA SER A 65 0.31 11.39 -5.04
C SER A 65 1.74 11.75 -5.49
N PHE A 66 2.13 11.39 -6.72
CA PHE A 66 3.44 11.72 -7.25
C PHE A 66 3.60 13.23 -7.47
N VAL A 67 2.60 13.90 -8.04
CA VAL A 67 2.60 15.35 -8.20
C VAL A 67 2.71 16.04 -6.83
N PHE A 68 1.97 15.57 -5.84
CA PHE A 68 2.00 16.12 -4.49
C PHE A 68 3.36 15.93 -3.81
N ILE A 69 3.95 14.74 -3.88
CA ILE A 69 5.30 14.46 -3.34
C ILE A 69 6.35 15.33 -4.04
N PHE A 70 6.26 15.45 -5.36
CA PHE A 70 7.18 16.30 -6.12
C PHE A 70 7.04 17.77 -5.76
N TYR A 71 5.82 18.26 -5.56
CA TYR A 71 5.56 19.64 -5.12
C TYR A 71 6.18 19.94 -3.74
N LEU A 72 6.11 18.98 -2.81
CA LEU A 72 6.63 19.16 -1.45
C LEU A 72 8.15 19.05 -1.35
N PHE A 73 8.76 18.10 -2.06
CA PHE A 73 10.16 17.72 -1.87
C PHE A 73 11.07 18.00 -3.08
N GLY A 74 10.49 18.37 -4.23
CA GLY A 74 11.24 18.55 -5.46
C GLY A 74 11.93 17.27 -5.94
N ILE A 75 13.04 17.42 -6.68
CA ILE A 75 13.86 16.28 -7.15
C ILE A 75 14.95 16.01 -6.10
N THR A 76 14.62 15.19 -5.11
CA THR A 76 15.52 14.79 -4.03
C THR A 76 15.49 13.27 -3.81
N SER A 77 16.51 12.73 -3.13
CA SER A 77 16.51 11.33 -2.70
C SER A 77 15.32 11.01 -1.78
N THR A 78 14.90 11.99 -0.99
CA THR A 78 13.72 11.90 -0.13
C THR A 78 12.44 11.68 -0.94
N SER A 79 12.24 12.43 -2.05
CA SER A 79 11.05 12.26 -2.90
C SER A 79 11.02 10.88 -3.56
N LEU A 80 12.18 10.36 -3.99
CA LEU A 80 12.27 9.01 -4.55
C LEU A 80 11.82 7.94 -3.54
N LEU A 81 12.27 8.05 -2.30
CA LEU A 81 11.85 7.14 -1.24
C LEU A 81 10.34 7.22 -0.99
N PHE A 82 9.77 8.43 -0.91
CA PHE A 82 8.33 8.60 -0.76
C PHE A 82 7.54 8.04 -1.95
N PHE A 83 8.06 8.11 -3.18
CA PHE A 83 7.43 7.49 -4.34
C PHE A 83 7.34 5.96 -4.17
N ILE A 84 8.44 5.32 -3.74
CA ILE A 84 8.46 3.88 -3.50
C ILE A 84 7.45 3.50 -2.42
N LEU A 85 7.43 4.24 -1.32
CA LEU A 85 6.48 4.01 -0.22
C LEU A 85 5.03 4.18 -0.68
N CYS A 86 4.74 5.24 -1.41
CA CYS A 86 3.41 5.56 -1.92
C CYS A 86 2.90 4.46 -2.87
N ILE A 87 3.72 4.02 -3.83
CA ILE A 87 3.37 2.92 -4.73
C ILE A 87 3.05 1.65 -3.92
N GLY A 88 3.90 1.30 -2.95
CA GLY A 88 3.69 0.15 -2.09
C GLY A 88 2.36 0.23 -1.34
N PHE A 89 2.05 1.35 -0.70
CA PHE A 89 0.80 1.54 0.02
C PHE A 89 -0.43 1.53 -0.89
N VAL A 90 -0.37 2.16 -2.06
CA VAL A 90 -1.47 2.11 -3.04
C VAL A 90 -1.74 0.67 -3.44
N ILE A 91 -0.71 -0.12 -3.77
CA ILE A 91 -0.89 -1.52 -4.17
C ILE A 91 -1.48 -2.34 -3.00
N ILE A 92 -0.92 -2.22 -1.80
CA ILE A 92 -1.41 -2.92 -0.59
C ILE A 92 -2.88 -2.58 -0.34
N PHE A 93 -3.22 -1.28 -0.36
CA PHE A 93 -4.59 -0.81 -0.12
C PHE A 93 -5.61 -1.43 -1.07
N PHE A 94 -5.32 -1.45 -2.37
CA PHE A 94 -6.26 -2.02 -3.35
C PHE A 94 -6.31 -3.55 -3.33
N ILE A 95 -5.23 -4.23 -2.94
CA ILE A 95 -5.23 -5.68 -2.73
C ILE A 95 -6.06 -6.02 -1.49
N ASP A 96 -5.86 -5.29 -0.39
CA ASP A 96 -6.58 -5.49 0.86
C ASP A 96 -8.09 -5.25 0.69
N LEU A 97 -8.50 -4.19 -0.01
CA LEU A 97 -9.91 -3.92 -0.33
C LEU A 97 -10.60 -5.04 -1.12
N LYS A 98 -9.86 -5.84 -1.88
CA LYS A 98 -10.43 -6.89 -2.73
C LYS A 98 -10.29 -8.28 -2.14
N HIS A 99 -9.13 -8.58 -1.55
CA HIS A 99 -8.75 -9.92 -1.13
C HIS A 99 -8.60 -10.06 0.40
N PHE A 100 -8.60 -8.95 1.15
CA PHE A 100 -8.34 -8.93 2.60
C PHE A 100 -7.00 -9.58 2.97
N ILE A 101 -5.98 -9.37 2.11
CA ILE A 101 -4.64 -9.95 2.27
C ILE A 101 -3.61 -8.85 2.09
N ILE A 102 -2.62 -8.80 2.95
CA ILE A 102 -1.45 -7.92 2.84
C ILE A 102 -0.29 -8.76 2.28
N PRO A 103 0.15 -8.52 1.02
CA PRO A 103 1.16 -9.34 0.37
C PRO A 103 2.56 -9.15 0.96
N ASN A 104 3.24 -10.26 1.19
CA ASN A 104 4.60 -10.27 1.72
C ASN A 104 5.62 -9.70 0.73
N GLU A 105 5.37 -9.90 -0.56
CA GLU A 105 6.22 -9.48 -1.68
C GLU A 105 6.41 -7.96 -1.73
N ILE A 106 5.48 -7.20 -1.10
CA ILE A 106 5.55 -5.73 -1.03
C ILE A 106 6.00 -5.30 0.37
N THR A 107 5.46 -5.92 1.42
CA THR A 107 5.76 -5.49 2.79
C THR A 107 7.22 -5.71 3.17
N TYR A 108 7.82 -6.87 2.83
CA TYR A 108 9.22 -7.11 3.16
C TYR A 108 10.21 -6.17 2.44
N PRO A 109 10.12 -5.93 1.13
CA PRO A 109 10.94 -4.90 0.49
C PRO A 109 10.79 -3.52 1.11
N LEU A 110 9.57 -3.11 1.47
CA LEU A 110 9.34 -1.83 2.12
C LEU A 110 9.99 -1.76 3.51
N ILE A 111 9.96 -2.84 4.30
CA ILE A 111 10.66 -2.93 5.59
C ILE A 111 12.17 -2.77 5.36
N LEU A 112 12.74 -3.51 4.39
CA LEU A 112 14.17 -3.45 4.09
C LEU A 112 14.60 -2.05 3.64
N ILE A 113 13.86 -1.42 2.74
CA ILE A 113 14.16 -0.06 2.29
C ILE A 113 14.06 0.91 3.46
N GLY A 114 13.02 0.82 4.30
CA GLY A 114 12.85 1.62 5.51
C GLY A 114 14.01 1.44 6.50
N PHE A 115 14.50 0.23 6.66
CA PHE A 115 15.65 -0.08 7.49
C PHE A 115 16.94 0.52 6.91
N PHE A 116 17.24 0.26 5.63
CA PHE A 116 18.50 0.71 5.02
C PHE A 116 18.58 2.23 4.90
N LYS A 117 17.49 2.94 4.60
CA LYS A 117 17.50 4.41 4.52
C LYS A 117 17.92 5.07 5.83
N SER A 118 17.67 4.43 6.98
CA SER A 118 17.95 5.00 8.29
C SER A 118 19.45 5.04 8.64
N PHE A 119 20.30 4.37 7.84
CA PHE A 119 21.75 4.46 7.94
C PHE A 119 22.33 5.75 7.33
N ASP A 120 21.61 6.40 6.41
CA ASP A 120 22.10 7.62 5.76
C ASP A 120 21.80 8.86 6.62
N PRO A 121 22.85 9.52 7.19
CA PRO A 121 22.65 10.70 8.02
C PRO A 121 22.01 11.88 7.27
N ASN A 122 22.20 11.95 5.93
CA ASN A 122 21.67 13.04 5.12
C ASN A 122 20.15 12.93 4.93
N LEU A 123 19.59 11.74 5.12
CA LEU A 123 18.15 11.48 5.07
C LEU A 123 17.46 11.66 6.43
N ASN A 124 18.24 11.82 7.52
CA ASN A 124 17.71 12.03 8.86
C ASN A 124 17.12 13.44 8.98
N THR A 125 15.84 13.53 8.70
CA THR A 125 15.02 14.73 8.81
C THR A 125 13.95 14.55 9.86
N PHE A 126 13.12 15.57 10.08
CA PHE A 126 11.94 15.43 10.95
C PHE A 126 11.01 14.27 10.52
N LEU A 127 10.93 13.98 9.22
CA LEU A 127 10.08 12.91 8.66
C LEU A 127 10.77 11.54 8.72
N PHE A 128 12.10 11.49 8.59
CA PHE A 128 12.84 10.23 8.62
C PHE A 128 13.71 10.18 9.88
N PRO A 129 13.40 9.29 10.79
CA PRO A 129 14.09 9.19 12.07
C PRO A 129 15.48 8.56 11.91
N ASN A 130 16.33 8.80 12.90
CA ASN A 130 17.64 8.14 13.04
C ASN A 130 17.49 6.63 13.12
N PHE A 131 18.56 5.91 12.84
CA PHE A 131 18.61 4.45 12.85
C PHE A 131 17.98 3.81 14.10
N ILE A 132 18.32 4.31 15.29
CA ILE A 132 17.80 3.77 16.56
C ILE A 132 16.27 3.93 16.63
N ASN A 133 15.75 5.11 16.31
CA ASN A 133 14.33 5.40 16.35
C ASN A 133 13.55 4.61 15.28
N SER A 134 14.14 4.40 14.13
CA SER A 134 13.61 3.57 13.05
C SER A 134 13.52 2.10 13.48
N LEU A 135 14.60 1.57 14.05
CA LEU A 135 14.67 0.20 14.53
C LEU A 135 13.65 -0.08 15.65
N ILE A 136 13.63 0.81 16.67
CA ILE A 136 12.66 0.72 17.77
C ILE A 136 11.24 0.80 17.21
N GLY A 137 10.98 1.75 16.30
CA GLY A 137 9.67 1.90 15.67
C GLY A 137 9.21 0.66 14.94
N GLY A 138 10.06 0.08 14.08
CA GLY A 138 9.73 -1.11 13.31
C GLY A 138 9.46 -2.33 14.17
N LEU A 139 10.33 -2.59 15.15
CA LEU A 139 10.16 -3.72 16.08
C LEU A 139 8.94 -3.52 16.99
N PHE A 140 8.78 -2.34 17.56
CA PHE A 140 7.67 -2.03 18.45
C PHE A 140 6.33 -2.09 17.73
N GLY A 141 6.25 -1.58 16.49
CA GLY A 141 5.06 -1.67 15.65
C GLY A 141 4.65 -3.12 15.38
N TYR A 142 5.61 -4.00 15.06
CA TYR A 142 5.33 -5.41 14.87
C TYR A 142 4.84 -6.08 16.15
N ILE A 143 5.59 -5.89 17.26
CA ILE A 143 5.34 -6.55 18.55
C ILE A 143 3.98 -6.17 19.12
N ILE A 144 3.57 -4.90 19.05
CA ILE A 144 2.26 -4.45 19.57
C ILE A 144 1.12 -5.23 18.93
N ILE A 145 1.05 -5.23 17.60
CA ILE A 145 -0.05 -5.92 16.90
C ILE A 145 0.03 -7.43 17.12
N TRP A 146 1.23 -7.99 17.10
CA TRP A 146 1.43 -9.41 17.37
C TRP A 146 0.94 -9.81 18.77
N LEU A 147 1.23 -9.01 19.80
CA LEU A 147 0.72 -9.22 21.15
C LEU A 147 -0.81 -9.12 21.21
N ILE A 148 -1.40 -8.13 20.53
CA ILE A 148 -2.87 -7.98 20.44
C ILE A 148 -3.48 -9.24 19.83
N ILE A 149 -2.92 -9.76 18.74
CA ILE A 149 -3.37 -10.99 18.09
C ILE A 149 -3.30 -12.18 19.04
N LEU A 150 -2.17 -12.34 19.76
CA LEU A 150 -2.00 -13.44 20.72
C LEU A 150 -2.99 -13.36 21.90
N ILE A 151 -3.18 -12.18 22.46
CA ILE A 151 -4.11 -11.96 23.57
C ILE A 151 -5.55 -12.26 23.11
N TYR A 152 -5.93 -11.74 21.94
CA TYR A 152 -7.27 -11.96 21.38
C TYR A 152 -7.52 -13.45 21.09
N LYS A 153 -6.55 -14.15 20.49
CA LYS A 153 -6.64 -15.59 20.23
C LYS A 153 -6.78 -16.38 21.52
N LYS A 154 -6.06 -16.00 22.58
CA LYS A 154 -6.13 -16.67 23.88
C LYS A 154 -7.47 -16.42 24.61
N LEU A 155 -8.05 -15.23 24.48
CA LEU A 155 -9.29 -14.85 25.16
C LEU A 155 -10.55 -15.33 24.44
N ARG A 156 -10.54 -15.31 23.11
CA ARG A 156 -11.74 -15.57 22.28
C ARG A 156 -11.68 -16.90 21.53
N ASN A 157 -10.56 -17.62 21.52
CA ASN A 157 -10.32 -18.83 20.71
C ASN A 157 -10.68 -18.66 19.22
N LYS A 158 -10.59 -17.41 18.70
CA LYS A 158 -10.86 -17.06 17.30
C LYS A 158 -9.72 -16.19 16.78
N GLU A 159 -9.43 -16.31 15.49
CA GLU A 159 -8.51 -15.40 14.81
C GLU A 159 -9.27 -14.13 14.45
N GLY A 160 -8.93 -13.01 15.09
CA GLY A 160 -9.62 -11.73 14.91
C GLY A 160 -8.92 -10.76 13.98
N MET A 161 -7.60 -10.91 13.78
CA MET A 161 -6.76 -9.98 13.01
C MET A 161 -5.61 -10.73 12.34
N GLY A 162 -5.23 -10.34 11.15
CA GLY A 162 -4.16 -11.00 10.38
C GLY A 162 -2.75 -10.53 10.79
N LEU A 163 -1.76 -11.42 10.65
CA LEU A 163 -0.33 -11.04 10.81
C LEU A 163 0.13 -9.98 9.79
N GLY A 164 -0.64 -9.75 8.73
CA GLY A 164 -0.38 -8.72 7.73
C GLY A 164 -0.37 -7.32 8.34
N ASP A 165 -1.31 -7.03 9.23
CA ASP A 165 -1.43 -5.72 9.90
C ASP A 165 -0.21 -5.42 10.76
N ALA A 166 0.34 -6.45 11.44
CA ALA A 166 1.57 -6.32 12.21
C ALA A 166 2.76 -5.93 11.33
N LYS A 167 2.86 -6.54 10.13
CA LYS A 167 3.91 -6.20 9.16
C LYS A 167 3.73 -4.79 8.61
N LEU A 168 2.49 -4.38 8.31
CA LEU A 168 2.20 -3.04 7.81
C LEU A 168 2.56 -1.97 8.84
N LEU A 169 2.21 -2.17 10.11
CA LEU A 169 2.60 -1.23 11.18
C LEU A 169 4.11 -1.22 11.38
N SER A 170 4.79 -2.35 11.20
CA SER A 170 6.25 -2.43 11.19
C SER A 170 6.87 -1.60 10.04
N VAL A 171 6.30 -1.65 8.82
CA VAL A 171 6.73 -0.77 7.72
C VAL A 171 6.67 0.69 8.17
N ILE A 172 5.52 1.14 8.69
CA ILE A 172 5.34 2.51 9.15
C ILE A 172 6.36 2.87 10.23
N GLY A 173 6.62 1.98 11.19
CA GLY A 173 7.60 2.17 12.24
C GLY A 173 9.04 2.31 11.72
N PHE A 174 9.46 1.50 10.74
CA PHE A 174 10.78 1.63 10.10
C PHE A 174 10.93 2.92 9.29
N TRP A 175 9.84 3.41 8.68
CA TRP A 175 9.88 4.62 7.86
C TRP A 175 9.80 5.90 8.67
N PHE A 176 8.95 5.97 9.68
CA PHE A 176 8.63 7.19 10.42
C PHE A 176 9.02 7.15 11.90
N GLY A 177 9.56 6.01 12.35
CA GLY A 177 9.98 5.81 13.74
C GLY A 177 8.84 5.50 14.70
N TRP A 178 9.20 5.33 15.98
CA TRP A 178 8.28 4.90 17.02
C TRP A 178 7.16 5.91 17.32
N ILE A 179 7.40 7.21 17.11
CA ILE A 179 6.44 8.28 17.34
C ILE A 179 5.21 8.15 16.42
N SER A 180 5.38 7.60 15.23
CA SER A 180 4.26 7.41 14.28
C SER A 180 3.26 6.34 14.71
N ILE A 181 3.68 5.37 15.53
CA ILE A 181 2.87 4.21 15.92
C ILE A 181 1.62 4.62 16.73
N PRO A 182 1.72 5.43 17.80
CA PRO A 182 0.54 5.89 18.54
C PRO A 182 -0.46 6.62 17.64
N PHE A 183 0.02 7.45 16.70
CA PHE A 183 -0.86 8.18 15.77
C PHE A 183 -1.64 7.23 14.86
N VAL A 184 -0.97 6.21 14.31
CA VAL A 184 -1.63 5.23 13.44
C VAL A 184 -2.64 4.41 14.22
N ILE A 185 -2.30 3.95 15.43
CA ILE A 185 -3.22 3.19 16.28
C ILE A 185 -4.42 4.05 16.68
N PHE A 186 -4.20 5.30 17.08
CA PHE A 186 -5.28 6.23 17.43
C PHE A 186 -6.23 6.46 16.26
N PHE A 187 -5.68 6.71 15.07
CA PHE A 187 -6.47 6.90 13.85
C PHE A 187 -7.27 5.64 13.49
N PHE A 188 -6.66 4.46 13.64
CA PHE A 188 -7.34 3.20 13.40
C PHE A 188 -8.51 2.98 14.37
N ILE A 189 -8.31 3.23 15.67
CA ILE A 189 -9.37 3.14 16.69
C ILE A 189 -10.48 4.12 16.37
N TYR A 190 -10.15 5.37 16.02
CA TYR A 190 -11.14 6.39 15.67
C TYR A 190 -11.99 5.98 14.47
N CYS A 191 -11.39 5.48 13.39
CA CYS A 191 -12.11 4.98 12.22
C CYS A 191 -13.02 3.78 12.56
N CYS A 192 -12.56 2.86 13.42
CA CYS A 192 -13.37 1.74 13.87
C CYS A 192 -14.60 2.18 14.68
N LEU A 193 -14.45 3.17 15.56
CA LEU A 193 -15.55 3.71 16.35
C LEU A 193 -16.59 4.41 15.46
N ASP A 194 -16.14 5.21 14.50
CA ASP A 194 -17.03 5.91 13.54
C ASP A 194 -17.84 4.90 12.69
N GLN A 195 -17.22 3.82 12.24
CA GLN A 195 -17.92 2.75 11.53
C GLN A 195 -18.92 1.98 12.40
N CYS A 196 -18.64 1.81 13.69
CA CYS A 196 -19.58 1.22 14.62
C CYS A 196 -20.81 2.12 14.80
N ASP A 197 -20.60 3.41 15.00
CA ASP A 197 -21.70 4.39 15.23
C ASP A 197 -22.62 4.51 14.02
N THR A 198 -22.05 4.51 12.81
CA THR A 198 -22.84 4.53 11.55
C THR A 198 -23.67 3.27 11.33
N ARG A 199 -23.28 2.10 11.88
CA ARG A 199 -24.05 0.87 11.82
C ARG A 199 -25.18 0.83 12.85
N PHE A 200 -24.98 1.43 14.02
CA PHE A 200 -26.03 1.52 15.04
C PHE A 200 -27.14 2.51 14.65
N ASN A 201 -26.81 3.60 13.96
CA ASN A 201 -27.78 4.60 13.51
C ASN A 201 -28.59 4.20 12.27
N LYS A 202 -28.28 3.04 11.62
CA LYS A 202 -29.02 2.51 10.47
C LYS A 202 -30.01 1.38 10.82
N LYS A 203 -30.19 1.08 12.09
CA LYS A 203 -31.22 0.18 12.61
C LYS A 203 -32.31 0.97 13.31
#